data_ad2c5479a7450cfeb2b86aceab1ca92c
#
_entry.id   ad2c5479a7450cfeb2b86aceab1ca92c
#
_cell.length_a   1.000
_cell.length_b   1.000
_cell.length_c   1.000
_cell.angle_alpha   90.00
_cell.angle_beta   90.00
_cell.angle_gamma   90.00
#
_symmetry.space_group_name_H-M   'P 1'
#
loop_
_entity.id
_entity.type
_entity.pdbx_description
1 polymer ?
#
loop_
_entity_poly.entity_id
_entity_poly.type
_entity_poly.pdbx_seq_one_letter_code
_entity_poly.pdbx_strand_id
1 'polypeptide(L)'
;MFGSVGLNGMSLTDQLYLAQANVIREIAEDAPCVVVGRCADHVLRDFPNKFDFFIHGSIEDRIKRIQSCGDYEIEGKTPQAALEKMDKQRSTYYNYYTGKVWGKCDHYDMCINAGRLGVEHSVDIILEYVNRLKK
;
A
#
# COMPACT_ATOMS: atom_id res chain seq x y z
N MET A 1 -17.47 12.09 12.65
CA MET A 1 -16.15 12.76 12.65
C MET A 1 -16.27 14.03 11.83
N PHE A 2 -16.20 15.15 12.46
CA PHE A 2 -16.19 16.44 11.76
C PHE A 2 -14.80 16.67 11.19
N GLY A 3 -14.63 16.43 9.88
CA GLY A 3 -13.42 16.80 9.19
C GLY A 3 -13.26 18.33 9.23
N SER A 4 -12.11 18.82 9.66
CA SER A 4 -11.79 20.24 9.54
C SER A 4 -11.81 20.61 8.05
N VAL A 5 -12.70 21.53 7.67
CA VAL A 5 -12.77 22.05 6.32
C VAL A 5 -11.66 23.09 6.17
N GLY A 6 -10.75 22.87 5.25
CA GLY A 6 -9.69 23.85 4.95
C GLY A 6 -10.23 25.08 4.23
N LEU A 7 -9.39 26.10 4.07
CA LEU A 7 -9.71 27.40 3.48
C LEU A 7 -10.36 27.33 2.08
N ASN A 8 -10.24 26.22 1.37
CA ASN A 8 -10.79 26.02 0.02
C ASN A 8 -11.98 25.03 -0.03
N GLY A 9 -12.63 24.76 1.09
CA GLY A 9 -13.77 23.82 1.13
C GLY A 9 -13.38 22.33 1.08
N MET A 10 -12.10 21.99 0.98
CA MET A 10 -11.61 20.61 1.00
C MET A 10 -11.35 20.14 2.43
N SER A 11 -11.63 18.86 2.71
CA SER A 11 -11.27 18.24 3.98
C SER A 11 -9.74 18.21 4.16
N LEU A 12 -9.29 18.18 5.42
CA LEU A 12 -7.86 18.04 5.72
C LEU A 12 -7.28 16.75 5.15
N THR A 13 -8.05 15.66 5.17
CA THR A 13 -7.67 14.37 4.59
C THR A 13 -7.44 14.47 3.08
N ASP A 14 -8.30 15.17 2.36
CA ASP A 14 -8.17 15.38 0.91
C ASP A 14 -6.96 16.26 0.58
N GLN A 15 -6.72 17.31 1.37
CA GLN A 15 -5.52 18.15 1.22
C GLN A 15 -4.24 17.33 1.43
N LEU A 16 -4.22 16.48 2.45
CA LEU A 16 -3.08 15.60 2.73
C LEU A 16 -2.86 14.59 1.60
N TYR A 17 -3.93 13.99 1.08
CA TYR A 17 -3.85 13.11 -0.09
C TYR A 17 -3.21 13.81 -1.29
N LEU A 18 -3.66 15.01 -1.62
CA LEU A 18 -3.10 15.78 -2.75
C LEU A 18 -1.64 16.16 -2.54
N ALA A 19 -1.27 16.56 -1.34
CA ALA A 19 0.12 16.87 -1.00
C ALA A 19 1.02 15.64 -1.14
N GLN A 20 0.59 14.50 -0.64
CA GLN A 20 1.31 13.22 -0.78
C GLN A 20 1.41 12.79 -2.26
N ALA A 21 0.34 12.94 -3.03
CA ALA A 21 0.34 12.62 -4.45
C ALA A 21 1.36 13.45 -5.23
N ASN A 22 1.48 14.73 -4.94
CA ASN A 22 2.48 15.60 -5.56
C ASN A 22 3.90 15.16 -5.22
N VAL A 23 4.18 14.86 -3.96
CA VAL A 23 5.50 14.36 -3.52
C VAL A 23 5.84 13.03 -4.20
N ILE A 24 4.89 12.11 -4.31
CA ILE A 24 5.09 10.82 -4.99
C ILE A 24 5.46 11.04 -6.47
N ARG A 25 4.77 11.93 -7.16
CA ARG A 25 5.10 12.26 -8.56
C ARG A 25 6.49 12.87 -8.69
N GLU A 26 6.84 13.83 -7.86
CA GLU A 26 8.17 14.46 -7.87
C GLU A 26 9.28 13.43 -7.67
N ILE A 27 9.12 12.52 -6.69
CA ILE A 27 10.10 11.45 -6.44
C ILE A 27 10.22 10.52 -7.65
N ALA A 28 9.10 10.13 -8.24
CA ALA A 28 9.08 9.21 -9.38
C ALA A 28 9.66 9.84 -10.66
N GLU A 29 9.53 11.16 -10.84
CA GLU A 29 10.14 11.89 -11.95
C GLU A 29 11.67 12.03 -11.79
N ASP A 30 12.14 12.14 -10.56
CA ASP A 30 13.56 12.38 -10.28
C ASP A 30 14.40 11.10 -10.44
N ALA A 31 13.94 9.95 -9.94
CA ALA A 31 14.68 8.70 -9.98
C ALA A 31 13.81 7.45 -9.84
N PRO A 32 14.32 6.27 -10.24
CA PRO A 32 13.67 5.00 -9.91
C PRO A 32 13.43 4.88 -8.40
N CYS A 33 12.22 4.48 -8.02
CA CYS A 33 11.83 4.42 -6.62
C CYS A 33 10.89 3.24 -6.34
N VAL A 34 10.81 2.86 -5.08
CA VAL A 34 9.81 1.93 -4.53
C VAL A 34 8.92 2.71 -3.59
N VAL A 35 7.62 2.72 -3.87
CA VAL A 35 6.64 3.43 -3.04
C VAL A 35 5.72 2.41 -2.38
N VAL A 36 5.56 2.51 -1.07
CA VAL A 36 4.72 1.61 -0.27
C VAL A 36 3.41 2.31 0.09
N GLY A 37 2.31 1.78 -0.42
CA GLY A 37 0.96 2.27 -0.12
C GLY A 37 0.66 3.65 -0.70
N ARG A 38 -0.17 4.42 0.02
CA ARG A 38 -0.56 5.81 -0.31
C ARG A 38 -1.20 6.00 -1.68
N CYS A 39 -1.87 4.97 -2.20
CA CYS A 39 -2.47 5.00 -3.54
C CYS A 39 -1.47 5.32 -4.67
N ALA A 40 -0.19 4.99 -4.48
CA ALA A 40 0.87 5.32 -5.43
C ALA A 40 0.63 4.68 -6.81
N ASP A 41 0.06 3.49 -6.87
CA ASP A 41 -0.34 2.83 -8.12
C ASP A 41 -1.31 3.69 -8.93
N HIS A 42 -2.27 4.33 -8.27
CA HIS A 42 -3.21 5.25 -8.89
C HIS A 42 -2.59 6.61 -9.23
N VAL A 43 -1.81 7.16 -8.30
CA VAL A 43 -1.11 8.44 -8.48
C VAL A 43 -0.16 8.39 -9.69
N LEU A 44 0.52 7.28 -9.89
CA LEU A 44 1.51 7.06 -10.95
C LEU A 44 0.94 6.28 -12.16
N ARG A 45 -0.37 6.19 -12.32
CA ARG A 45 -1.01 5.37 -13.36
C ARG A 45 -0.55 5.69 -14.79
N ASP A 46 -0.17 6.92 -15.04
CA ASP A 46 0.28 7.40 -16.35
C ASP A 46 1.80 7.36 -16.54
N PHE A 47 2.53 6.91 -15.52
CA PHE A 47 3.99 6.78 -15.60
C PHE A 47 4.39 5.54 -16.43
N PRO A 48 5.37 5.67 -17.33
CA PRO A 48 5.94 4.52 -18.02
C PRO A 48 6.78 3.67 -17.04
N ASN A 49 6.93 2.39 -17.34
CA ASN A 49 7.74 1.45 -16.53
C ASN A 49 7.32 1.37 -15.05
N LYS A 50 6.04 1.48 -14.79
CA LYS A 50 5.45 1.29 -13.48
C LYS A 50 5.04 -0.18 -13.30
N PHE A 51 5.29 -0.72 -12.12
CA PHE A 51 4.88 -2.07 -11.72
C PHE A 51 4.17 -2.02 -10.38
N ASP A 52 3.02 -2.65 -10.29
CA ASP A 52 2.16 -2.64 -9.11
C ASP A 52 2.07 -4.05 -8.51
N PHE A 53 2.48 -4.18 -7.26
CA PHE A 53 2.44 -5.45 -6.52
C PHE A 53 1.56 -5.32 -5.29
N PHE A 54 0.76 -6.35 -5.04
CA PHE A 54 0.00 -6.47 -3.80
C PHE A 54 0.58 -7.61 -2.97
N ILE A 55 1.04 -7.27 -1.77
CA ILE A 55 1.65 -8.23 -0.84
C ILE A 55 0.63 -8.56 0.23
N HIS A 56 0.36 -9.85 0.41
CA HIS A 56 -0.61 -10.34 1.38
C HIS A 56 -0.07 -11.55 2.15
N GLY A 57 -0.80 -11.99 3.12
CA GLY A 57 -0.52 -13.19 3.90
C GLY A 57 -1.72 -13.57 4.75
N SER A 58 -1.73 -14.80 5.28
CA SER A 58 -2.75 -15.24 6.21
C SER A 58 -2.72 -14.40 7.49
N ILE A 59 -3.83 -14.35 8.20
CA ILE A 59 -3.88 -13.62 9.48
C ILE A 59 -2.89 -14.21 10.48
N GLU A 60 -2.72 -15.51 10.49
CA GLU A 60 -1.81 -16.24 11.37
C GLU A 60 -0.34 -15.87 11.09
N ASP A 61 0.06 -15.83 9.83
CA ASP A 61 1.43 -15.45 9.44
C ASP A 61 1.72 -13.99 9.77
N ARG A 62 0.74 -13.14 9.57
CA ARG A 62 0.83 -11.71 9.88
C ARG A 62 0.94 -11.45 11.38
N ILE A 63 0.19 -12.19 12.20
CA ILE A 63 0.31 -12.13 13.67
C ILE A 63 1.70 -12.57 14.11
N LYS A 64 2.20 -13.69 13.60
CA LYS A 64 3.57 -14.17 13.91
C LYS A 64 4.63 -13.13 13.59
N ARG A 65 4.48 -12.47 12.43
CA ARG A 65 5.40 -11.41 12.02
C ARG A 65 5.39 -10.22 12.98
N ILE A 66 4.23 -9.73 13.35
CA ILE A 66 4.10 -8.63 14.31
C ILE A 66 4.76 -8.98 15.64
N GLN A 67 4.49 -10.18 16.16
CA GLN A 67 5.05 -10.65 17.42
C GLN A 67 6.57 -10.80 17.37
N SER A 68 7.12 -11.18 16.22
CA SER A 68 8.58 -11.33 16.05
C SER A 68 9.31 -10.00 15.89
N CYS A 69 8.67 -8.98 15.34
CA CYS A 69 9.30 -7.67 15.09
C CYS A 69 9.34 -6.74 16.32
N GLY A 70 8.56 -7.03 17.37
CA GLY A 70 8.59 -6.29 18.65
C GLY A 70 8.15 -4.82 18.63
N ASP A 71 7.84 -4.27 17.45
CA ASP A 71 7.65 -2.84 17.23
C ASP A 71 6.19 -2.39 17.27
N TYR A 72 5.26 -3.27 17.59
CA TYR A 72 3.84 -2.92 17.59
C TYR A 72 3.27 -3.00 19.03
N GLU A 73 3.16 -1.85 19.67
CA GLU A 73 2.29 -1.68 20.81
C GLU A 73 0.83 -1.76 20.33
N ILE A 74 0.22 -2.91 20.58
CA ILE A 74 -1.20 -3.11 20.31
C ILE A 74 -1.95 -2.79 21.61
N GLU A 75 -2.17 -1.51 21.85
CA GLU A 75 -2.91 -1.05 23.02
C GLU A 75 -4.28 -1.73 23.10
N GLY A 76 -4.46 -2.57 24.09
CA GLY A 76 -5.75 -3.10 24.54
C GLY A 76 -6.55 -3.95 23.55
N LYS A 77 -5.92 -4.41 22.44
CA LYS A 77 -6.59 -5.21 21.40
C LYS A 77 -5.85 -6.50 21.11
N THR A 78 -6.57 -7.53 20.67
CA THR A 78 -5.92 -8.72 20.12
C THR A 78 -5.16 -8.36 18.84
N PRO A 79 -4.04 -9.04 18.52
CA PRO A 79 -3.31 -8.83 17.27
C PRO A 79 -4.21 -8.95 16.03
N GLN A 80 -5.11 -9.91 16.02
CA GLN A 80 -6.07 -10.09 14.92
C GLN A 80 -6.97 -8.87 14.73
N ALA A 81 -7.60 -8.38 15.79
CA ALA A 81 -8.49 -7.22 15.73
C ALA A 81 -7.75 -5.96 15.27
N ALA A 82 -6.50 -5.78 15.68
CA ALA A 82 -5.67 -4.67 15.23
C ALA A 82 -5.37 -4.75 13.74
N LEU A 83 -4.99 -5.92 13.22
CA LEU A 83 -4.74 -6.14 11.80
C LEU A 83 -5.98 -5.91 10.95
N GLU A 84 -7.11 -6.46 11.35
CA GLU A 84 -8.40 -6.28 10.65
C GLU A 84 -8.81 -4.81 10.60
N LYS A 85 -8.61 -4.07 11.68
CA LYS A 85 -8.86 -2.62 11.71
C LYS A 85 -7.95 -1.87 10.74
N MET A 86 -6.66 -2.18 10.73
CA MET A 86 -5.71 -1.57 9.81
C MET A 86 -6.05 -1.86 8.34
N ASP A 87 -6.42 -3.10 8.03
CA ASP A 87 -6.82 -3.47 6.68
C ASP A 87 -8.10 -2.75 6.24
N LYS A 88 -9.06 -2.62 7.14
CA LYS A 88 -10.28 -1.84 6.89
C LYS A 88 -9.97 -0.37 6.61
N GLN A 89 -9.07 0.23 7.36
CA GLN A 89 -8.63 1.61 7.14
C GLN A 89 -7.94 1.77 5.78
N ARG A 90 -7.04 0.86 5.43
CA ARG A 90 -6.33 0.86 4.14
C ARG A 90 -7.29 0.69 2.96
N SER A 91 -8.20 -0.29 3.04
CA SER A 91 -9.17 -0.54 1.97
C SER A 91 -10.14 0.63 1.81
N THR A 92 -10.63 1.21 2.89
CA THR A 92 -11.52 2.38 2.85
C THR A 92 -10.82 3.58 2.20
N TYR A 93 -9.60 3.88 2.59
CA TYR A 93 -8.79 4.96 2.03
C TYR A 93 -8.52 4.75 0.54
N TYR A 94 -8.03 3.56 0.17
CA TYR A 94 -7.72 3.23 -1.21
C TYR A 94 -8.96 3.26 -2.11
N ASN A 95 -10.05 2.63 -1.69
CA ASN A 95 -11.29 2.58 -2.48
C ASN A 95 -11.85 3.99 -2.70
N TYR A 96 -11.79 4.84 -1.69
CA TYR A 96 -12.28 6.22 -1.78
C TYR A 96 -11.50 7.06 -2.80
N TYR A 97 -10.16 7.04 -2.71
CA TYR A 97 -9.33 7.90 -3.56
C TYR A 97 -9.08 7.35 -4.96
N THR A 98 -9.14 6.04 -5.15
CA THR A 98 -8.86 5.43 -6.45
C THR A 98 -10.10 5.00 -7.23
N GLY A 99 -11.22 4.82 -6.56
CA GLY A 99 -12.41 4.21 -7.16
C GLY A 99 -12.26 2.71 -7.46
N LYS A 100 -11.17 2.10 -7.02
CA LYS A 100 -10.86 0.67 -7.21
C LYS A 100 -11.06 -0.08 -5.90
N VAL A 101 -11.09 -1.41 -5.97
CA VAL A 101 -11.16 -2.29 -4.80
C VAL A 101 -9.75 -2.70 -4.37
N TRP A 102 -9.38 -2.35 -3.15
CA TRP A 102 -8.08 -2.70 -2.57
C TRP A 102 -7.88 -4.22 -2.52
N GLY A 103 -6.75 -4.71 -3.03
CA GLY A 103 -6.41 -6.13 -3.06
C GLY A 103 -7.10 -6.95 -4.16
N LYS A 104 -7.89 -6.33 -5.03
CA LYS A 104 -8.46 -7.03 -6.18
C LYS A 104 -7.38 -7.30 -7.23
N CYS A 105 -7.12 -8.56 -7.52
CA CYS A 105 -5.94 -9.01 -8.27
C CYS A 105 -5.76 -8.38 -9.66
N ASP A 106 -6.84 -8.03 -10.34
CA ASP A 106 -6.80 -7.40 -11.67
C ASP A 106 -6.36 -5.93 -11.67
N HIS A 107 -6.15 -5.34 -10.50
CA HIS A 107 -5.60 -3.99 -10.35
C HIS A 107 -4.08 -3.96 -10.19
N TYR A 108 -3.45 -5.12 -10.09
CA TYR A 108 -2.01 -5.27 -9.84
C TYR A 108 -1.36 -6.14 -10.91
N ASP A 109 -0.07 -5.95 -11.14
CA ASP A 109 0.71 -6.85 -11.98
C ASP A 109 0.81 -8.24 -11.36
N MET A 110 0.97 -8.29 -10.04
CA MET A 110 1.05 -9.54 -9.30
C MET A 110 0.60 -9.38 -7.85
N CYS A 111 -0.11 -10.38 -7.32
CA CYS A 111 -0.42 -10.51 -5.91
C CYS A 111 0.42 -11.64 -5.31
N ILE A 112 1.16 -11.37 -4.24
CA ILE A 112 2.12 -12.31 -3.65
C ILE A 112 1.74 -12.62 -2.21
N ASN A 113 1.57 -13.90 -1.90
CA ASN A 113 1.43 -14.37 -0.53
C ASN A 113 2.82 -14.49 0.14
N ALA A 114 3.31 -13.37 0.67
CA ALA A 114 4.61 -13.32 1.32
C ALA A 114 4.64 -14.03 2.67
N GLY A 115 3.48 -14.23 3.31
CA GLY A 115 3.37 -15.04 4.52
C GLY A 115 3.78 -16.50 4.28
N ARG A 116 3.36 -17.04 3.15
CA ARG A 116 3.68 -18.42 2.77
C ARG A 116 5.04 -18.56 2.10
N LEU A 117 5.39 -17.64 1.24
CA LEU A 117 6.62 -17.67 0.43
C LEU A 117 7.86 -17.19 1.20
N GLY A 118 7.68 -16.30 2.15
CA GLY A 118 8.76 -15.56 2.81
C GLY A 118 9.13 -14.28 2.09
N VAL A 119 9.75 -13.35 2.83
CA VAL A 119 10.10 -12.02 2.31
C VAL A 119 11.17 -12.11 1.22
N GLU A 120 12.23 -12.84 1.46
CA GLU A 120 13.37 -12.96 0.51
C GLU A 120 12.94 -13.53 -0.84
N HIS A 121 12.23 -14.66 -0.83
CA HIS A 121 11.72 -15.26 -2.07
C HIS A 121 10.68 -14.37 -2.77
N SER A 122 9.90 -13.61 -2.02
CA SER A 122 8.98 -12.62 -2.59
C SER A 122 9.74 -11.53 -3.35
N VAL A 123 10.86 -11.05 -2.81
CA VAL A 123 11.74 -10.08 -3.47
C VAL A 123 12.33 -10.67 -4.75
N ASP A 124 12.81 -11.93 -4.72
CA ASP A 124 13.36 -12.59 -5.90
C ASP A 124 12.35 -12.68 -7.05
N ILE A 125 11.09 -13.02 -6.74
CA ILE A 125 10.01 -13.08 -7.72
C ILE A 125 9.70 -11.71 -8.29
N ILE A 126 9.64 -10.67 -7.47
CA ILE A 126 9.42 -9.29 -7.94
C ILE A 126 10.55 -8.86 -8.88
N LEU A 127 11.79 -9.10 -8.51
CA LEU A 127 12.95 -8.76 -9.33
C LEU A 127 12.94 -9.50 -10.67
N GLU A 128 12.62 -10.78 -10.67
CA GLU A 128 12.50 -11.58 -11.90
C GLU A 128 11.41 -11.01 -12.81
N TYR A 129 10.24 -10.68 -12.27
CA TYR A 129 9.14 -10.08 -13.03
C TYR A 129 9.55 -8.74 -13.66
N VAL A 130 10.13 -7.85 -12.87
CA VAL A 130 10.56 -6.53 -13.35
C VAL A 130 11.64 -6.65 -14.41
N ASN A 131 12.63 -7.53 -14.20
CA ASN A 131 13.73 -7.71 -15.14
C ASN A 131 13.28 -8.28 -16.50
N ARG A 132 12.28 -9.13 -16.50
CA ARG A 132 11.69 -9.66 -17.77
C ARG A 132 10.95 -8.60 -18.57
N LEU A 133 10.37 -7.61 -17.92
CA LEU A 133 9.55 -6.57 -18.53
C LEU A 133 10.29 -5.26 -18.78
N LYS A 134 11.49 -5.09 -18.23
CA LYS A 134 12.36 -3.95 -18.56
C LYS A 134 12.71 -4.03 -20.04
N LYS A 135 12.36 -2.97 -20.72
CA LYS A 135 12.81 -2.71 -22.10
C LYS A 135 14.05 -1.83 -22.08
#